data_57ae3fb3109ab3b09e89ee91bc5cb187
#
_entry.id   57ae3fb3109ab3b09e89ee91bc5cb187
#
_cell.length_a   1.000
_cell.length_b   1.000
_cell.length_c   1.000
_cell.angle_alpha   90.00
_cell.angle_beta   90.00
_cell.angle_gamma   90.00
#
_symmetry.space_group_name_H-M   'P 1'
#
loop_
_entity.id
_entity.type
_entity.pdbx_description
1 polymer ?
#
loop_
_entity_poly.entity_id
_entity_poly.type
_entity_poly.pdbx_seq_one_letter_code
_entity_poly.pdbx_strand_id
1 'polypeptide(L)'
;MNFLPSKKGQRKILRGISDKILSLCETNESSAIMETNGYRLLLPEGTLDYFNISDVKESSSEIVIYLEEKNELPGEYSTVKVESKGFYDPVVVRDFPIRGKNLFLNIRRRRWILKDEGRYVSRNWKLVAEGSRMTHEFASFLKELY
;
A
#
# COMPACT_ATOMS: atom_id res chain seq x y z
N MET A 1 -41.04 19.90 -44.22
CA MET A 1 -41.10 20.30 -42.82
C MET A 1 -40.23 19.35 -42.04
N ASN A 2 -39.06 19.81 -41.64
CA ASN A 2 -38.14 18.99 -40.88
C ASN A 2 -38.38 19.22 -39.38
N PHE A 3 -39.01 18.24 -38.72
CA PHE A 3 -39.08 18.24 -37.27
C PHE A 3 -37.70 17.83 -36.71
N LEU A 4 -36.97 18.78 -36.14
CA LEU A 4 -35.81 18.49 -35.33
C LEU A 4 -36.29 17.89 -34.00
N PRO A 5 -35.83 16.70 -33.61
CA PRO A 5 -36.17 16.14 -32.31
C PRO A 5 -35.67 17.07 -31.20
N SER A 6 -36.55 17.36 -30.26
CA SER A 6 -36.26 18.31 -29.20
C SER A 6 -35.06 17.82 -28.38
N LYS A 7 -34.07 18.68 -28.20
CA LYS A 7 -32.84 18.41 -27.43
C LYS A 7 -33.08 17.99 -25.97
N LYS A 8 -34.31 18.07 -25.47
CA LYS A 8 -34.70 17.68 -24.10
C LYS A 8 -34.64 16.14 -23.83
N GLY A 9 -34.88 15.32 -24.85
CA GLY A 9 -34.82 13.87 -24.70
C GLY A 9 -33.38 13.32 -24.53
N GLN A 10 -32.43 13.93 -25.23
CA GLN A 10 -31.02 13.50 -25.17
C GLN A 10 -30.34 13.79 -23.80
N ARG A 11 -30.74 14.87 -23.13
CA ARG A 11 -30.21 15.22 -21.82
C ARG A 11 -30.65 14.24 -20.71
N LYS A 12 -31.86 13.67 -20.81
CA LYS A 12 -32.34 12.67 -19.85
C LYS A 12 -31.62 11.32 -19.99
N ILE A 13 -31.30 10.90 -21.21
CA ILE A 13 -30.58 9.67 -21.48
C ILE A 13 -29.12 9.77 -20.99
N LEU A 14 -28.47 10.92 -21.22
CA LEU A 14 -27.10 11.17 -20.75
C LEU A 14 -27.00 11.26 -19.23
N ARG A 15 -28.01 11.79 -18.53
CA ARG A 15 -28.05 11.78 -17.05
C ARG A 15 -28.17 10.36 -16.48
N GLY A 16 -29.02 9.53 -17.06
CA GLY A 16 -29.18 8.15 -16.61
C GLY A 16 -27.93 7.29 -16.81
N ILE A 17 -27.15 7.53 -17.87
CA ILE A 17 -25.87 6.86 -18.12
C ILE A 17 -24.79 7.37 -17.15
N SER A 18 -24.74 8.68 -16.88
CA SER A 18 -23.81 9.27 -15.93
C SER A 18 -24.03 8.74 -14.50
N ASP A 19 -25.29 8.63 -14.07
CA ASP A 19 -25.62 8.11 -12.74
C ASP A 19 -25.28 6.61 -12.60
N LYS A 20 -25.47 5.82 -13.66
CA LYS A 20 -25.05 4.42 -13.69
C LYS A 20 -23.53 4.24 -13.67
N ILE A 21 -22.79 5.10 -14.36
CA ILE A 21 -21.32 5.08 -14.36
C ILE A 21 -20.79 5.47 -12.98
N LEU A 22 -21.34 6.49 -12.33
CA LEU A 22 -21.00 6.90 -10.98
C LEU A 22 -21.29 5.81 -9.95
N SER A 23 -22.44 5.12 -10.05
CA SER A 23 -22.80 3.98 -9.21
C SER A 23 -21.85 2.78 -9.39
N LEU A 24 -21.37 2.52 -10.60
CA LEU A 24 -20.37 1.48 -10.89
C LEU A 24 -18.97 1.84 -10.36
N CYS A 25 -18.59 3.12 -10.35
CA CYS A 25 -17.34 3.57 -9.74
C CYS A 25 -17.35 3.42 -8.20
N GLU A 26 -18.48 3.70 -7.55
CA GLU A 26 -18.63 3.52 -6.09
C GLU A 26 -18.52 2.03 -5.68
N THR A 27 -19.08 1.12 -6.47
CA THR A 27 -18.96 -0.33 -6.22
C THR A 27 -17.54 -0.84 -6.42
N ASN A 28 -16.77 -0.27 -7.33
CA ASN A 28 -15.38 -0.68 -7.55
C ASN A 28 -14.44 -0.22 -6.43
N GLU A 29 -14.64 0.95 -5.86
CA GLU A 29 -13.83 1.42 -4.72
C GLU A 29 -14.07 0.59 -3.46
N SER A 30 -15.32 0.24 -3.15
CA SER A 30 -15.64 -0.60 -2.00
C SER A 30 -15.16 -2.04 -2.17
N SER A 31 -15.19 -2.61 -3.37
CA SER A 31 -14.66 -3.95 -3.64
C SER A 31 -13.14 -3.98 -3.58
N ALA A 32 -12.44 -2.95 -4.07
CA ALA A 32 -10.99 -2.83 -3.96
C ALA A 32 -10.53 -2.71 -2.50
N ILE A 33 -11.25 -1.99 -1.65
CA ILE A 33 -10.98 -1.89 -0.21
C ILE A 33 -11.22 -3.24 0.49
N MET A 34 -12.23 -4.00 0.10
CA MET A 34 -12.48 -5.35 0.65
C MET A 34 -11.44 -6.36 0.18
N GLU A 35 -10.98 -6.27 -1.06
CA GLU A 35 -9.92 -7.14 -1.59
C GLU A 35 -8.59 -6.94 -0.87
N THR A 36 -8.20 -5.70 -0.58
CA THR A 36 -6.96 -5.41 0.17
C THR A 36 -7.01 -5.87 1.62
N ASN A 37 -8.19 -5.96 2.24
CA ASN A 37 -8.33 -6.42 3.62
C ASN A 37 -7.93 -7.89 3.83
N GLY A 38 -8.10 -8.76 2.85
CA GLY A 38 -7.65 -10.16 2.90
C GLY A 38 -6.13 -10.30 3.02
N TYR A 39 -5.38 -9.43 2.38
CA TYR A 39 -3.91 -9.46 2.41
C TYR A 39 -3.30 -9.08 3.76
N ARG A 40 -4.08 -8.48 4.67
CA ARG A 40 -3.64 -8.20 6.05
C ARG A 40 -3.20 -9.44 6.80
N LEU A 41 -3.85 -10.57 6.54
CA LEU A 41 -3.54 -11.85 7.17
C LEU A 41 -2.22 -12.46 6.70
N LEU A 42 -1.69 -11.96 5.59
CA LEU A 42 -0.45 -12.44 4.96
C LEU A 42 0.78 -11.63 5.38
N LEU A 43 0.56 -10.53 6.09
CA LEU A 43 1.64 -9.65 6.53
C LEU A 43 2.12 -10.05 7.92
N PRO A 44 3.43 -9.88 8.20
CA PRO A 44 3.96 -10.04 9.54
C PRO A 44 3.21 -9.18 10.56
N GLU A 45 3.06 -9.70 11.78
CA GLU A 45 2.37 -9.01 12.87
C GLU A 45 2.94 -7.61 13.10
N GLY A 46 2.07 -6.63 13.36
CA GLY A 46 2.45 -5.23 13.58
C GLY A 46 2.78 -4.42 12.33
N THR A 47 2.83 -5.04 11.14
CA THR A 47 3.13 -4.29 9.89
C THR A 47 2.14 -3.17 9.65
N LEU A 48 0.85 -3.42 9.84
CA LEU A 48 -0.21 -2.44 9.56
C LEU A 48 -0.35 -1.36 10.64
N ASP A 49 0.33 -1.49 11.77
CA ASP A 49 0.39 -0.41 12.76
C ASP A 49 1.11 0.81 12.18
N TYR A 50 2.10 0.57 11.31
CA TYR A 50 2.97 1.61 10.75
C TYR A 50 2.88 1.77 9.24
N PHE A 51 2.30 0.81 8.51
CA PHE A 51 2.16 0.87 7.05
C PHE A 51 0.70 0.75 6.61
N ASN A 52 0.44 1.33 5.46
CA ASN A 52 -0.78 1.10 4.69
C ASN A 52 -0.45 0.24 3.47
N ILE A 53 -1.37 -0.65 3.09
CA ILE A 53 -1.29 -1.31 1.79
C ILE A 53 -1.74 -0.29 0.74
N SER A 54 -0.85 0.11 -0.15
CA SER A 54 -1.16 1.06 -1.21
C SER A 54 -1.62 0.38 -2.50
N ASP A 55 -1.10 -0.81 -2.78
CA ASP A 55 -1.45 -1.60 -3.97
C ASP A 55 -1.10 -3.07 -3.75
N VAL A 56 -1.72 -3.96 -4.52
CA VAL A 56 -1.39 -5.39 -4.58
C VAL A 56 -1.37 -5.82 -6.04
N LYS A 57 -0.29 -6.44 -6.46
CA LYS A 57 -0.17 -7.04 -7.80
C LYS A 57 -0.01 -8.54 -7.70
N GLU A 58 -0.86 -9.26 -8.38
CA GLU A 58 -0.85 -10.71 -8.43
C GLU A 58 -0.60 -11.19 -9.86
N SER A 59 0.30 -12.17 -9.97
CA SER A 59 0.57 -12.91 -11.20
C SER A 59 0.38 -14.41 -10.98
N SER A 60 0.68 -15.22 -11.98
CA SER A 60 0.62 -16.69 -11.87
C SER A 60 1.67 -17.24 -10.88
N SER A 61 2.81 -16.58 -10.71
CA SER A 61 3.97 -17.05 -9.94
C SER A 61 4.30 -16.24 -8.70
N GLU A 62 3.76 -15.02 -8.58
CA GLU A 62 4.12 -14.12 -7.49
C GLU A 62 2.98 -13.18 -7.09
N ILE A 63 3.05 -12.73 -5.84
CA ILE A 63 2.21 -11.69 -5.27
C ILE A 63 3.15 -10.60 -4.74
N VAL A 64 2.91 -9.36 -5.12
CA VAL A 64 3.65 -8.20 -4.63
C VAL A 64 2.70 -7.27 -3.88
N ILE A 65 2.94 -7.10 -2.59
CA ILE A 65 2.18 -6.18 -1.73
C ILE A 65 3.00 -4.89 -1.57
N TYR A 66 2.41 -3.77 -1.96
CA TYR A 66 3.02 -2.44 -1.83
C TYR A 66 2.62 -1.82 -0.51
N LEU A 67 3.62 -1.50 0.31
CA LEU A 67 3.48 -0.94 1.64
C LEU A 67 4.07 0.46 1.69
N GLU A 68 3.29 1.42 2.16
CA GLU A 68 3.73 2.80 2.38
C GLU A 68 3.65 3.15 3.86
N GLU A 69 4.76 3.64 4.43
CA GLU A 69 4.81 4.04 5.83
C GLU A 69 3.88 5.23 6.10
N LYS A 70 3.09 5.12 7.15
CA LYS A 70 2.19 6.19 7.62
C LYS A 70 2.98 7.44 8.01
N ASN A 71 2.35 8.61 7.92
CA ASN A 71 2.98 9.85 8.36
C ASN A 71 2.82 10.06 9.88
N GLU A 72 3.22 9.07 10.64
CA GLU A 72 3.20 9.09 12.10
C GLU A 72 4.64 9.15 12.60
N LEU A 73 4.97 10.25 13.27
CA LEU A 73 6.31 10.48 13.76
C LEU A 73 6.68 9.47 14.87
N PRO A 74 7.88 8.87 14.83
CA PRO A 74 8.35 8.06 15.97
C PRO A 74 8.35 8.87 17.25
N GLY A 75 7.93 8.27 18.37
CA GLY A 75 7.83 8.95 19.67
C GLY A 75 9.12 9.59 20.16
N GLU A 76 10.28 9.07 19.71
CA GLU A 76 11.61 9.62 19.99
C GLU A 76 11.79 11.08 19.51
N TYR A 77 11.02 11.47 18.48
CA TYR A 77 11.11 12.80 17.85
C TYR A 77 9.91 13.70 18.17
N SER A 78 9.04 13.30 19.10
CA SER A 78 7.82 14.04 19.44
C SER A 78 8.06 15.47 19.97
N THR A 79 9.22 15.72 20.53
CA THR A 79 9.63 17.02 21.11
C THR A 79 10.42 17.91 20.14
N VAL A 80 10.78 17.41 18.97
CA VAL A 80 11.64 18.09 17.99
C VAL A 80 10.81 18.54 16.78
N LYS A 81 11.20 19.66 16.17
CA LYS A 81 10.58 20.12 14.92
C LYS A 81 10.99 19.24 13.75
N VAL A 82 10.06 18.40 13.31
CA VAL A 82 10.28 17.44 12.23
C VAL A 82 9.34 17.73 11.07
N GLU A 83 9.85 17.58 9.86
CA GLU A 83 9.08 17.73 8.63
C GLU A 83 9.21 16.47 7.76
N SER A 84 8.10 15.98 7.22
CA SER A 84 8.11 14.88 6.28
C SER A 84 8.67 15.33 4.92
N LYS A 85 9.64 14.59 4.38
CA LYS A 85 10.32 14.86 3.09
C LYS A 85 10.11 13.72 2.09
N GLY A 86 8.93 13.12 2.09
CA GLY A 86 8.60 12.03 1.17
C GLY A 86 9.10 10.68 1.63
N PHE A 87 9.56 9.86 0.72
CA PHE A 87 9.96 8.48 0.96
C PHE A 87 11.40 8.22 0.51
N TYR A 88 12.01 7.22 1.11
CA TYR A 88 13.20 6.58 0.54
C TYR A 88 12.84 5.71 -0.65
N ASP A 89 13.83 5.28 -1.42
CA ASP A 89 13.63 4.30 -2.48
C ASP A 89 13.01 3.01 -1.92
N PRO A 90 12.07 2.40 -2.66
CA PRO A 90 11.40 1.20 -2.19
C PRO A 90 12.38 0.02 -2.06
N VAL A 91 12.20 -0.76 -1.02
CA VAL A 91 12.95 -2.00 -0.78
C VAL A 91 12.02 -3.18 -0.99
N VAL A 92 12.46 -4.14 -1.81
CA VAL A 92 11.72 -5.38 -2.04
C VAL A 92 12.25 -6.45 -1.08
N VAL A 93 11.34 -7.01 -0.29
CA VAL A 93 11.62 -8.02 0.72
C VAL A 93 10.82 -9.27 0.43
N ARG A 94 11.45 -10.44 0.50
CA ARG A 94 10.79 -11.73 0.31
C ARG A 94 10.19 -12.23 1.62
N ASP A 95 8.99 -12.79 1.52
CA ASP A 95 8.27 -13.41 2.62
C ASP A 95 7.86 -14.86 2.28
N PHE A 96 7.13 -15.52 3.18
CA PHE A 96 6.65 -16.87 2.98
C PHE A 96 5.87 -17.03 1.68
N PRO A 97 6.16 -18.06 0.86
CA PRO A 97 5.39 -18.33 -0.33
C PRO A 97 3.95 -18.74 0.03
N ILE A 98 3.00 -18.33 -0.78
CA ILE A 98 1.58 -18.57 -0.55
C ILE A 98 1.01 -19.35 -1.73
N ARG A 99 0.51 -20.56 -1.47
CA ARG A 99 -0.14 -21.41 -2.48
C ARG A 99 0.66 -21.54 -3.79
N GLY A 100 1.97 -21.77 -3.67
CA GLY A 100 2.87 -21.91 -4.80
C GLY A 100 3.31 -20.61 -5.47
N LYS A 101 2.88 -19.45 -4.96
CA LYS A 101 3.33 -18.14 -5.42
C LYS A 101 4.34 -17.55 -4.45
N ASN A 102 5.39 -16.92 -4.98
CA ASN A 102 6.31 -16.16 -4.15
C ASN A 102 5.63 -14.88 -3.64
N LEU A 103 5.83 -14.55 -2.38
CA LEU A 103 5.34 -13.30 -1.80
C LEU A 103 6.50 -12.32 -1.65
N PHE A 104 6.28 -11.12 -2.16
CA PHE A 104 7.19 -9.99 -2.02
C PHE A 104 6.48 -8.79 -1.40
N LEU A 105 7.16 -8.13 -0.48
CA LEU A 105 6.73 -6.88 0.11
C LEU A 105 7.58 -5.76 -0.48
N ASN A 106 6.95 -4.83 -1.17
CA ASN A 106 7.58 -3.62 -1.69
C ASN A 106 7.35 -2.49 -0.67
N ILE A 107 8.38 -2.18 0.10
CA ILE A 107 8.28 -1.32 1.28
C ILE A 107 8.84 0.06 0.96
N ARG A 108 8.00 1.09 1.03
CA ARG A 108 8.39 2.49 0.95
C ARG A 108 8.41 3.10 2.34
N ARG A 109 9.62 3.42 2.81
CA ARG A 109 9.83 4.02 4.12
C ARG A 109 9.78 5.52 4.04
N ARG A 110 9.12 6.16 5.00
CA ARG A 110 9.04 7.61 5.07
C ARG A 110 10.36 8.21 5.55
N ARG A 111 10.67 9.37 5.02
CA ARG A 111 11.85 10.16 5.34
C ARG A 111 11.42 11.45 6.02
N TRP A 112 11.98 11.71 7.18
CA TRP A 112 11.78 12.95 7.91
C TRP A 112 13.09 13.72 8.05
N ILE A 113 13.01 15.05 8.16
CA ILE A 113 14.15 15.92 8.43
C ILE A 113 13.95 16.62 9.78
N LEU A 114 14.97 16.59 10.61
CA LEU A 114 15.06 17.41 11.82
C LEU A 114 15.42 18.82 11.39
N LYS A 115 14.51 19.79 11.59
CA LYS A 115 14.72 21.16 11.09
C LYS A 115 15.93 21.86 11.73
N ASP A 116 16.17 21.56 12.98
CA ASP A 116 17.24 22.21 13.75
C ASP A 116 18.64 21.67 13.38
N GLU A 117 18.73 20.39 12.99
CA GLU A 117 20.00 19.71 12.67
C GLU A 117 20.21 19.49 11.16
N GLY A 118 19.17 19.65 10.33
CA GLY A 118 19.21 19.32 8.91
C GLY A 118 19.44 17.82 8.60
N ARG A 119 19.33 16.96 9.61
CA ARG A 119 19.59 15.52 9.52
C ARG A 119 18.31 14.76 9.16
N TYR A 120 18.45 13.80 8.24
CA TYR A 120 17.36 12.87 7.91
C TYR A 120 17.26 11.75 8.93
N VAL A 121 16.04 11.44 9.32
CA VAL A 121 15.70 10.36 10.25
C VAL A 121 14.62 9.48 9.67
N SER A 122 14.62 8.23 10.09
CA SER A 122 13.60 7.24 9.75
C SER A 122 13.33 6.36 10.96
N ARG A 123 12.15 5.72 10.99
CA ARG A 123 11.82 4.74 12.03
C ARG A 123 12.73 3.53 11.94
N ASN A 124 13.20 3.02 13.06
CA ASN A 124 13.93 1.76 13.10
C ASN A 124 12.94 0.59 12.94
N TRP A 125 13.20 -0.26 11.96
CA TRP A 125 12.35 -1.38 11.62
C TRP A 125 13.05 -2.70 11.79
N LYS A 126 12.45 -3.60 12.56
CA LYS A 126 12.94 -4.98 12.74
C LYS A 126 12.22 -6.00 11.86
N LEU A 127 11.48 -5.55 10.85
CA LEU A 127 10.73 -6.44 9.95
C LEU A 127 11.64 -7.30 9.07
N VAL A 128 12.75 -6.75 8.64
CA VAL A 128 13.70 -7.39 7.73
C VAL A 128 14.85 -8.00 8.53
N ALA A 129 15.19 -9.24 8.21
CA ALA A 129 16.34 -9.90 8.82
C ALA A 129 17.63 -9.19 8.41
N GLU A 130 18.48 -8.91 9.39
CA GLU A 130 19.73 -8.19 9.18
C GLU A 130 20.62 -8.91 8.16
N GLY A 131 21.16 -8.15 7.21
CA GLY A 131 22.00 -8.67 6.14
C GLY A 131 21.26 -9.45 5.05
N SER A 132 19.92 -9.47 5.04
CA SER A 132 19.12 -10.17 4.04
C SER A 132 18.01 -9.29 3.46
N ARG A 133 17.40 -9.75 2.37
CA ARG A 133 16.18 -9.18 1.81
C ARG A 133 14.97 -10.09 2.06
N MET A 134 14.89 -10.64 3.26
CA MET A 134 13.81 -11.52 3.73
C MET A 134 13.19 -10.95 4.99
N THR A 135 11.92 -11.25 5.23
CA THR A 135 11.30 -10.95 6.52
C THR A 135 12.02 -11.75 7.61
N HIS A 136 12.04 -11.22 8.82
CA HIS A 136 12.70 -11.87 9.95
C HIS A 136 12.13 -13.27 10.22
N GLU A 137 10.82 -13.42 10.15
CA GLU A 137 10.12 -14.69 10.36
C GLU A 137 10.49 -15.71 9.29
N PHE A 138 10.49 -15.33 8.02
CA PHE A 138 10.86 -16.23 6.92
C PHE A 138 12.33 -16.63 6.99
N ALA A 139 13.24 -15.72 7.29
CA ALA A 139 14.66 -16.02 7.46
C ALA A 139 14.91 -16.97 8.64
N SER A 140 14.19 -16.80 9.75
CA SER A 140 14.28 -17.70 10.92
C SER A 140 13.78 -19.10 10.59
N PHE A 141 12.65 -19.20 9.91
CA PHE A 141 12.11 -20.48 9.44
C PHE A 141 13.08 -21.24 8.53
N LEU A 142 13.72 -20.56 7.58
CA LEU A 142 14.71 -21.19 6.71
C LEU A 142 15.93 -21.68 7.47
N LYS A 143 16.37 -20.98 8.51
CA LYS A 143 17.49 -21.42 9.37
C LYS A 143 17.17 -22.67 10.20
N GLU A 144 15.90 -22.88 10.54
CA GLU A 144 15.48 -24.09 11.25
C GLU A 144 15.42 -25.34 10.34
N LEU A 145 15.27 -25.13 9.03
CA LEU A 145 15.22 -26.22 8.05
C LEU A 145 16.59 -26.71 7.59
N TYR A 146 17.63 -25.92 7.76
CA TYR A 146 19.00 -26.16 7.30
C TYR A 146 19.99 -26.01 8.44
#